data_da9692e6d984e16bbc4449dff67cb0a0
#
_entry.id   da9692e6d984e16bbc4449dff67cb0a0
#
_cell.length_a   1.000
_cell.length_b   1.000
_cell.length_c   1.000
_cell.angle_alpha   90.00
_cell.angle_beta   90.00
_cell.angle_gamma   90.00
#
_symmetry.space_group_name_H-M   'P 1'
#
loop_
_entity.id
_entity.type
_entity.pdbx_description
1 polymer ?
#
loop_
_entity_poly.entity_id
_entity_poly.type
_entity_poly.pdbx_seq_one_letter_code
_entity_poly.pdbx_strand_id
1 'polypeptide(L)'
;MKTIWFCGNEEEKLTTTAEFVGEELINRDKCVELIVESEVREILGRGLKDTPEDKATFADRLGFLGNLLHRNGIFALIISPNASTEDRKIVKQNYTNYLQINIGDFKDLLCDLDLSLKDTPKENAKKITEYLIFEKIIPEQCQTVYSEEEEEEIRERLEDLGYV
;
A
#
# COMPACT_ATOMS: atom_id res chain seq x y z
N MET A 1 11.16 3.02 -2.72
CA MET A 1 9.73 2.74 -2.87
C MET A 1 9.47 1.27 -2.68
N LYS A 2 8.24 0.86 -2.40
CA LYS A 2 7.88 -0.53 -2.11
C LYS A 2 6.54 -0.87 -2.76
N THR A 3 6.32 -2.13 -3.01
CA THR A 3 4.99 -2.69 -3.20
C THR A 3 4.52 -3.22 -1.84
N ILE A 4 3.38 -2.74 -1.38
CA ILE A 4 2.79 -3.14 -0.10
C ILE A 4 1.58 -4.03 -0.41
N TRP A 5 1.66 -5.27 0.04
CA TRP A 5 0.60 -6.27 -0.16
C TRP A 5 -0.18 -6.46 1.14
N PHE A 6 -1.45 -6.11 1.08
CA PHE A 6 -2.38 -6.29 2.18
C PHE A 6 -3.08 -7.63 2.05
N CYS A 7 -2.99 -8.45 3.08
CA CYS A 7 -3.68 -9.73 3.20
C CYS A 7 -4.49 -9.79 4.50
N GLY A 8 -5.53 -10.60 4.50
CA GLY A 8 -6.49 -10.74 5.61
C GLY A 8 -7.83 -11.21 5.09
N ASN A 9 -8.85 -11.25 5.96
CA ASN A 9 -10.14 -11.84 5.62
C ASN A 9 -11.22 -10.85 5.20
N GLU A 10 -11.02 -9.54 5.42
CA GLU A 10 -12.03 -8.49 5.21
C GLU A 10 -11.54 -7.47 4.19
N GLU A 11 -11.89 -7.67 2.90
CA GLU A 11 -11.44 -6.80 1.80
C GLU A 11 -11.75 -5.32 2.05
N GLU A 12 -12.96 -4.99 2.53
CA GLU A 12 -13.35 -3.61 2.82
C GLU A 12 -12.42 -2.96 3.85
N LYS A 13 -12.09 -3.68 4.92
CA LYS A 13 -11.19 -3.18 5.95
C LYS A 13 -9.75 -3.02 5.47
N LEU A 14 -9.29 -3.96 4.66
CA LEU A 14 -7.98 -3.88 4.00
C LEU A 14 -7.91 -2.65 3.09
N THR A 15 -8.94 -2.46 2.25
CA THR A 15 -9.03 -1.33 1.32
C THR A 15 -9.04 0.00 2.04
N THR A 16 -9.91 0.17 3.04
CA THR A 16 -9.97 1.42 3.83
C THR A 16 -8.65 1.70 4.57
N THR A 17 -7.99 0.65 5.09
CA THR A 17 -6.67 0.82 5.71
C THR A 17 -5.63 1.27 4.68
N ALA A 18 -5.63 0.66 3.50
CA ALA A 18 -4.70 1.01 2.42
C ALA A 18 -4.95 2.44 1.88
N GLU A 19 -6.20 2.89 1.83
CA GLU A 19 -6.55 4.28 1.49
C GLU A 19 -5.91 5.27 2.45
N PHE A 20 -6.05 5.07 3.78
CA PHE A 20 -5.38 5.92 4.78
C PHE A 20 -3.86 5.89 4.66
N VAL A 21 -3.26 4.71 4.39
CA VAL A 21 -1.82 4.63 4.11
C VAL A 21 -1.45 5.40 2.86
N GLY A 22 -2.29 5.31 1.82
CA GLY A 22 -2.11 6.05 0.57
C GLY A 22 -2.13 7.57 0.78
N GLU A 23 -3.08 8.08 1.56
CA GLU A 23 -3.15 9.49 1.95
C GLU A 23 -1.86 9.94 2.66
N GLU A 24 -1.37 9.15 3.63
CA GLU A 24 -0.12 9.44 4.34
C GLU A 24 1.11 9.44 3.41
N LEU A 25 1.13 8.59 2.41
CA LEU A 25 2.19 8.56 1.39
C LEU A 25 2.12 9.78 0.46
N ILE A 26 0.91 10.13 0.02
CA ILE A 26 0.67 11.32 -0.83
C ILE A 26 1.08 12.60 -0.10
N ASN A 27 0.74 12.73 1.19
CA ASN A 27 1.15 13.84 2.05
C ASN A 27 2.68 13.95 2.21
N ARG A 28 3.43 12.93 1.82
CA ARG A 28 4.91 12.88 1.77
C ARG A 28 5.46 12.91 0.35
N ASP A 29 4.71 13.48 -0.59
CA ASP A 29 5.08 13.62 -2.01
C ASP A 29 5.42 12.28 -2.68
N LYS A 30 4.71 11.20 -2.31
CA LYS A 30 4.85 9.90 -2.96
C LYS A 30 3.72 9.67 -3.94
N CYS A 31 4.05 9.14 -5.12
CA CYS A 31 3.05 8.62 -6.04
C CYS A 31 2.55 7.28 -5.53
N VAL A 32 1.24 7.08 -5.54
CA VAL A 32 0.58 5.89 -4.99
C VAL A 32 -0.43 5.37 -6.01
N GLU A 33 -0.51 4.05 -6.14
CA GLU A 33 -1.57 3.36 -6.90
C GLU A 33 -2.17 2.26 -6.01
N LEU A 34 -3.49 2.26 -5.91
CA LEU A 34 -4.26 1.26 -5.20
C LEU A 34 -4.75 0.21 -6.18
N ILE A 35 -4.51 -1.07 -5.87
CA ILE A 35 -4.90 -2.21 -6.70
C ILE A 35 -5.75 -3.15 -5.85
N VAL A 36 -7.06 -3.12 -6.06
CA VAL A 36 -8.00 -4.03 -5.37
C VAL A 36 -8.20 -5.27 -6.23
N GLU A 37 -7.94 -6.44 -5.64
CA GLU A 37 -8.02 -7.73 -6.36
C GLU A 37 -9.36 -7.93 -7.06
N SER A 38 -10.47 -7.63 -6.40
CA SER A 38 -11.82 -7.78 -6.95
C SER A 38 -12.06 -6.92 -8.19
N GLU A 39 -11.48 -5.71 -8.26
CA GLU A 39 -11.63 -4.79 -9.38
C GLU A 39 -10.82 -5.23 -10.62
N VAL A 40 -9.61 -5.75 -10.41
CA VAL A 40 -8.73 -6.14 -11.51
C VAL A 40 -8.91 -7.60 -11.95
N ARG A 41 -9.70 -8.38 -11.22
CA ARG A 41 -9.85 -9.82 -11.43
C ARG A 41 -10.40 -10.17 -12.81
N GLU A 42 -11.34 -9.40 -13.33
CA GLU A 42 -11.91 -9.64 -14.66
C GLU A 42 -10.87 -9.52 -15.78
N ILE A 43 -9.93 -8.61 -15.64
CA ILE A 43 -8.88 -8.35 -16.63
C ILE A 43 -7.69 -9.29 -16.40
N LEU A 44 -7.12 -9.28 -15.21
CA LEU A 44 -5.91 -10.07 -14.89
C LEU A 44 -6.20 -11.57 -14.75
N GLY A 45 -7.43 -11.93 -14.40
CA GLY A 45 -7.88 -13.32 -14.29
C GLY A 45 -8.40 -13.93 -15.59
N ARG A 46 -8.39 -13.18 -16.69
CA ARG A 46 -8.92 -13.68 -17.97
C ARG A 46 -8.21 -14.96 -18.40
N GLY A 47 -9.02 -15.99 -18.67
CA GLY A 47 -8.53 -17.31 -19.09
C GLY A 47 -8.11 -18.22 -17.94
N LEU A 48 -8.12 -17.75 -16.69
CA LEU A 48 -7.84 -18.55 -15.51
C LEU A 48 -9.11 -19.19 -14.96
N LYS A 49 -8.93 -20.35 -14.33
CA LYS A 49 -9.96 -21.12 -13.65
C LYS A 49 -9.73 -21.06 -12.13
N ASP A 50 -10.60 -21.71 -11.36
CA ASP A 50 -10.45 -21.82 -9.91
C ASP A 50 -9.61 -23.05 -9.50
N THR A 51 -8.42 -23.17 -10.11
CA THR A 51 -7.43 -24.20 -9.77
C THR A 51 -6.30 -23.57 -8.94
N PRO A 52 -5.58 -24.35 -8.12
CA PRO A 52 -4.42 -23.84 -7.38
C PRO A 52 -3.37 -23.20 -8.29
N GLU A 53 -3.10 -23.79 -9.44
CA GLU A 53 -2.12 -23.29 -10.42
C GLU A 53 -2.55 -21.96 -11.02
N ASP A 54 -3.84 -21.80 -11.30
CA ASP A 54 -4.40 -20.57 -11.85
C ASP A 54 -4.46 -19.46 -10.80
N LYS A 55 -4.71 -19.80 -9.51
CA LYS A 55 -4.61 -18.86 -8.39
C LYS A 55 -3.20 -18.34 -8.21
N ALA A 56 -2.20 -19.23 -8.26
CA ALA A 56 -0.80 -18.85 -8.24
C ALA A 56 -0.42 -17.94 -9.43
N THR A 57 -0.92 -18.26 -10.62
CA THR A 57 -0.72 -17.45 -11.82
C THR A 57 -1.35 -16.06 -11.66
N PHE A 58 -2.52 -15.95 -11.06
CA PHE A 58 -3.17 -14.68 -10.81
C PHE A 58 -2.38 -13.83 -9.81
N ALA A 59 -1.93 -14.45 -8.71
CA ALA A 59 -1.09 -13.78 -7.73
C ALA A 59 0.24 -13.28 -8.33
N ASP A 60 0.87 -14.07 -9.22
CA ASP A 60 2.07 -13.67 -9.92
C ASP A 60 1.82 -12.48 -10.87
N ARG A 61 0.67 -12.44 -11.56
CA ARG A 61 0.26 -11.28 -12.39
C ARG A 61 0.08 -10.01 -11.55
N LEU A 62 -0.53 -10.12 -10.38
CA LEU A 62 -0.63 -9.00 -9.43
C LEU A 62 0.76 -8.56 -8.95
N GLY A 63 1.61 -9.52 -8.63
CA GLY A 63 2.99 -9.29 -8.24
C GLY A 63 3.78 -8.55 -9.31
N PHE A 64 3.66 -8.99 -10.57
CA PHE A 64 4.28 -8.33 -11.71
C PHE A 64 3.80 -6.88 -11.86
N LEU A 65 2.49 -6.62 -11.73
CA LEU A 65 1.91 -5.29 -11.82
C LEU A 65 2.47 -4.36 -10.73
N GLY A 66 2.52 -4.82 -9.48
CA GLY A 66 3.12 -4.07 -8.39
C GLY A 66 4.60 -3.77 -8.61
N ASN A 67 5.36 -4.73 -9.12
CA ASN A 67 6.77 -4.54 -9.47
C ASN A 67 6.96 -3.54 -10.62
N LEU A 68 6.07 -3.54 -11.61
CA LEU A 68 6.10 -2.58 -12.70
C LEU A 68 5.89 -1.15 -12.19
N LEU A 69 4.92 -0.93 -11.33
CA LEU A 69 4.64 0.37 -10.69
C LEU A 69 5.83 0.82 -9.83
N HIS A 70 6.36 -0.09 -9.00
CA HIS A 70 7.53 0.17 -8.18
C HIS A 70 8.74 0.65 -8.99
N ARG A 71 9.03 0.02 -10.13
CA ARG A 71 10.13 0.41 -11.03
C ARG A 71 9.94 1.79 -11.63
N ASN A 72 8.71 2.27 -11.72
CA ASN A 72 8.35 3.61 -12.21
C ASN A 72 8.19 4.64 -11.08
N GLY A 73 8.64 4.32 -9.88
CA GLY A 73 8.64 5.27 -8.78
C GLY A 73 7.30 5.41 -8.04
N ILE A 74 6.39 4.44 -8.19
CA ILE A 74 5.06 4.45 -7.60
C ILE A 74 5.00 3.43 -6.46
N PHE A 75 4.40 3.80 -5.33
CA PHE A 75 4.00 2.85 -4.31
C PHE A 75 2.75 2.11 -4.77
N ALA A 76 2.86 0.80 -4.97
CA ALA A 76 1.71 -0.03 -5.28
C ALA A 76 1.14 -0.61 -3.97
N LEU A 77 -0.11 -0.30 -3.67
CA LEU A 77 -0.86 -0.85 -2.54
C LEU A 77 -1.80 -1.93 -3.08
N ILE A 78 -1.44 -3.20 -2.90
CA ILE A 78 -2.20 -4.33 -3.42
C ILE A 78 -3.07 -4.90 -2.30
N ILE A 79 -4.37 -4.92 -2.51
CA ILE A 79 -5.35 -5.55 -1.63
C ILE A 79 -5.74 -6.89 -2.23
N SER A 80 -5.32 -7.98 -1.60
CA SER A 80 -5.56 -9.35 -2.08
C SER A 80 -5.88 -10.29 -0.91
N PRO A 81 -7.15 -10.31 -0.48
CA PRO A 81 -7.58 -11.15 0.64
C PRO A 81 -7.56 -12.64 0.29
N ASN A 82 -7.65 -13.00 -0.99
CA ASN A 82 -7.82 -14.39 -1.43
C ASN A 82 -6.51 -15.09 -1.78
N ALA A 83 -5.39 -14.36 -1.85
CA ALA A 83 -4.09 -14.99 -2.12
C ALA A 83 -3.65 -15.88 -0.96
N SER A 84 -3.41 -17.14 -1.25
CA SER A 84 -2.92 -18.09 -0.25
C SER A 84 -1.52 -17.73 0.22
N THR A 85 -1.11 -18.28 1.35
CA THR A 85 0.26 -18.14 1.87
C THR A 85 1.30 -18.64 0.85
N GLU A 86 1.00 -19.74 0.14
CA GLU A 86 1.90 -20.28 -0.90
C GLU A 86 2.02 -19.34 -2.10
N ASP A 87 0.91 -18.79 -2.59
CA ASP A 87 0.91 -17.84 -3.69
C ASP A 87 1.73 -16.59 -3.37
N ARG A 88 1.54 -16.04 -2.17
CA ARG A 88 2.29 -14.86 -1.69
C ARG A 88 3.77 -15.13 -1.49
N LYS A 89 4.14 -16.37 -1.12
CA LYS A 89 5.52 -16.80 -1.01
C LYS A 89 6.22 -16.80 -2.38
N ILE A 90 5.53 -17.28 -3.42
CA ILE A 90 6.02 -17.25 -4.80
C ILE A 90 6.24 -15.81 -5.25
N VAL A 91 5.28 -14.92 -5.03
CA VAL A 91 5.41 -13.50 -5.35
C VAL A 91 6.61 -12.86 -4.64
N LYS A 92 6.79 -13.13 -3.34
CA LYS A 92 7.92 -12.59 -2.56
C LYS A 92 9.28 -13.14 -3.04
N GLN A 93 9.31 -14.33 -3.63
CA GLN A 93 10.53 -14.91 -4.24
C GLN A 93 10.84 -14.32 -5.63
N ASN A 94 9.80 -14.06 -6.43
CA ASN A 94 9.95 -13.58 -7.79
C ASN A 94 10.26 -12.08 -7.86
N TYR A 95 9.76 -11.30 -6.91
CA TYR A 95 9.88 -9.86 -6.92
C TYR A 95 10.53 -9.33 -5.64
N THR A 96 11.54 -8.50 -5.80
CA THR A 96 12.17 -7.77 -4.70
C THR A 96 11.33 -6.54 -4.32
N ASN A 97 11.56 -5.97 -3.14
CA ASN A 97 10.87 -4.76 -2.68
C ASN A 97 9.38 -4.93 -2.31
N TYR A 98 8.98 -6.15 -1.98
CA TYR A 98 7.68 -6.48 -1.44
C TYR A 98 7.66 -6.37 0.08
N LEU A 99 6.61 -5.74 0.59
CA LEU A 99 6.25 -5.71 1.99
C LEU A 99 4.86 -6.34 2.12
N GLN A 100 4.72 -7.33 2.98
CA GLN A 100 3.44 -7.99 3.23
C GLN A 100 2.92 -7.62 4.60
N ILE A 101 1.67 -7.14 4.65
CA ILE A 101 0.98 -6.71 5.85
C ILE A 101 -0.26 -7.58 6.01
N ASN A 102 -0.35 -8.27 7.13
CA ASN A 102 -1.53 -9.02 7.52
C ASN A 102 -2.40 -8.20 8.46
N ILE A 103 -3.71 -8.13 8.17
CA ILE A 103 -4.72 -7.59 9.09
C ILE A 103 -5.71 -8.72 9.36
N GLY A 104 -5.51 -9.42 10.47
CA GLY A 104 -6.24 -10.64 10.78
C GLY A 104 -6.25 -10.98 12.26
N ASP A 105 -6.98 -12.05 12.59
CA ASP A 105 -7.02 -12.59 13.96
C ASP A 105 -5.82 -13.50 14.25
N PHE A 106 -5.13 -13.96 13.23
CA PHE A 106 -4.00 -14.88 13.33
C PHE A 106 -2.75 -14.26 12.73
N LYS A 107 -1.60 -14.55 13.34
CA LYS A 107 -0.30 -14.17 12.80
C LYS A 107 0.01 -14.95 11.53
N ASP A 108 0.54 -14.24 10.56
CA ASP A 108 1.07 -14.83 9.33
C ASP A 108 2.60 -14.67 9.28
N LEU A 109 3.32 -15.77 9.43
CA LEU A 109 4.78 -15.79 9.50
C LEU A 109 5.50 -15.28 8.23
N LEU A 110 4.79 -15.16 7.12
CA LEU A 110 5.32 -14.58 5.88
C LEU A 110 5.16 -13.07 5.81
N CYS A 111 4.33 -12.49 6.67
CA CYS A 111 4.10 -11.07 6.70
C CYS A 111 5.19 -10.35 7.51
N ASP A 112 5.55 -9.19 7.02
CA ASP A 112 6.54 -8.32 7.64
C ASP A 112 5.91 -7.55 8.82
N LEU A 113 4.58 -7.38 8.79
CA LEU A 113 3.81 -6.75 9.87
C LEU A 113 2.46 -7.46 10.04
N ASP A 114 2.13 -7.83 11.27
CA ASP A 114 0.84 -8.37 11.66
C ASP A 114 0.05 -7.37 12.50
N LEU A 115 -1.17 -7.06 12.07
CA LEU A 115 -2.07 -6.11 12.70
C LEU A 115 -3.40 -6.78 13.07
N SER A 116 -4.06 -6.23 14.09
CA SER A 116 -5.30 -6.78 14.60
C SER A 116 -6.52 -6.30 13.81
N LEU A 117 -7.45 -7.21 13.56
CA LEU A 117 -8.81 -6.88 13.07
C LEU A 117 -9.61 -6.03 14.06
N LYS A 118 -9.25 -6.02 15.34
CA LYS A 118 -9.95 -5.24 16.38
C LYS A 118 -9.64 -3.74 16.28
N ASP A 119 -8.49 -3.40 15.75
CA ASP A 119 -8.11 -2.00 15.55
C ASP A 119 -8.91 -1.39 14.38
N THR A 120 -9.16 -0.10 14.46
CA THR A 120 -9.78 0.63 13.33
C THR A 120 -8.84 0.71 12.14
N PRO A 121 -9.35 0.88 10.91
CA PRO A 121 -8.50 1.09 9.73
C PRO A 121 -7.50 2.23 9.91
N LYS A 122 -7.90 3.32 10.56
CA LYS A 122 -7.02 4.47 10.83
C LYS A 122 -5.90 4.15 11.82
N GLU A 123 -6.19 3.38 12.88
CA GLU A 123 -5.16 2.91 13.82
C GLU A 123 -4.17 1.96 13.15
N ASN A 124 -4.67 1.03 12.33
CA ASN A 124 -3.82 0.15 11.55
C ASN A 124 -2.95 0.91 10.55
N ALA A 125 -3.51 1.90 9.83
CA ALA A 125 -2.76 2.75 8.91
C ALA A 125 -1.64 3.52 9.62
N LYS A 126 -1.92 4.06 10.81
CA LYS A 126 -0.90 4.72 11.65
C LYS A 126 0.26 3.79 11.98
N LYS A 127 -0.03 2.55 12.42
CA LYS A 127 1.00 1.54 12.73
C LYS A 127 1.83 1.16 11.50
N ILE A 128 1.18 1.08 10.32
CA ILE A 128 1.86 0.83 9.05
C ILE A 128 2.81 1.99 8.72
N THR A 129 2.33 3.22 8.83
CA THR A 129 3.15 4.42 8.57
C THR A 129 4.35 4.49 9.51
N GLU A 130 4.16 4.24 10.81
CA GLU A 130 5.25 4.15 11.80
C GLU A 130 6.26 3.06 11.42
N TYR A 131 5.80 1.91 10.96
CA TYR A 131 6.66 0.83 10.48
C TYR A 131 7.46 1.24 9.23
N LEU A 132 6.82 1.91 8.25
CA LEU A 132 7.51 2.39 7.06
C LEU A 132 8.58 3.44 7.37
N ILE A 133 8.35 4.29 8.37
CA ILE A 133 9.34 5.26 8.89
C ILE A 133 10.49 4.52 9.57
N PHE A 134 10.19 3.58 10.46
CA PHE A 134 11.18 2.79 11.18
C PHE A 134 12.12 2.03 10.23
N GLU A 135 11.57 1.42 9.19
CA GLU A 135 12.31 0.73 8.12
C GLU A 135 12.98 1.71 7.12
N LYS A 136 12.88 3.01 7.36
CA LYS A 136 13.45 4.09 6.49
C LYS A 136 12.97 4.00 5.03
N ILE A 137 11.77 3.50 4.82
CA ILE A 137 11.12 3.43 3.51
C ILE A 137 10.56 4.80 3.12
N ILE A 138 10.05 5.54 4.12
CA ILE A 138 9.56 6.91 3.97
C ILE A 138 10.21 7.81 5.05
N PRO A 139 10.29 9.14 4.81
CA PRO A 139 10.79 10.08 5.81
C PRO A 139 9.79 10.24 6.97
N GLU A 140 10.30 10.61 8.13
CA GLU A 140 9.50 10.84 9.35
C GLU A 140 8.55 12.03 9.21
N GLN A 141 8.99 13.08 8.52
CA GLN A 141 8.20 14.30 8.29
C GLN A 141 7.85 14.45 6.81
N CYS A 142 6.71 15.09 6.54
CA CYS A 142 6.48 15.67 5.22
C CYS A 142 7.63 16.60 4.90
N GLN A 143 8.25 16.44 3.73
CA GLN A 143 9.14 17.47 3.21
C GLN A 143 8.24 18.62 2.75
N THR A 144 7.95 19.55 3.65
CA THR A 144 7.46 20.87 3.23
C THR A 144 8.58 21.50 2.44
N VAL A 145 8.32 21.80 1.18
CA VAL A 145 9.30 22.46 0.27
C VAL A 145 9.65 23.84 0.80
N TYR A 146 8.81 24.37 1.68
CA TYR A 146 8.92 25.69 2.29
C TYR A 146 9.12 25.56 3.81
N SER A 147 9.96 26.41 4.38
CA SER A 147 10.02 26.61 5.83
C SER A 147 8.72 27.27 6.32
N GLU A 148 8.43 27.17 7.61
CA GLU A 148 7.26 27.86 8.20
C GLU A 148 7.28 29.37 7.90
N GLU A 149 8.47 29.97 7.85
CA GLU A 149 8.67 31.39 7.51
C GLU A 149 8.31 31.67 6.04
N GLU A 150 8.68 30.77 5.12
CA GLU A 150 8.36 30.91 3.71
C GLU A 150 6.87 30.67 3.43
N GLU A 151 6.23 29.75 4.15
CA GLU A 151 4.78 29.52 4.07
C GLU A 151 4.00 30.75 4.56
N GLU A 152 4.45 31.40 5.63
CA GLU A 152 3.85 32.62 6.15
C GLU A 152 4.00 33.79 5.18
N GLU A 153 5.18 33.95 4.59
CA GLU A 153 5.44 34.96 3.56
C GLU A 153 4.61 34.76 2.29
N ILE A 154 4.40 33.49 1.86
CA ILE A 154 3.54 33.17 0.74
C ILE A 154 2.08 33.46 1.08
N ARG A 155 1.63 33.14 2.31
CA ARG A 155 0.27 33.45 2.76
C ARG A 155 0.00 34.93 2.77
N GLU A 156 0.90 35.74 3.35
CA GLU A 156 0.77 37.20 3.36
C GLU A 156 0.68 37.79 1.95
N ARG A 157 1.50 37.28 1.02
CA ARG A 157 1.44 37.70 -0.38
C ARG A 157 0.12 37.32 -1.06
N LEU A 158 -0.44 36.17 -0.76
CA LEU A 158 -1.74 35.75 -1.32
C LEU A 158 -2.89 36.57 -0.74
N GLU A 159 -2.83 36.93 0.55
CA GLU A 159 -3.79 37.84 1.19
C GLU A 159 -3.72 39.24 0.56
N ASP A 160 -2.53 39.79 0.38
CA ASP A 160 -2.34 41.09 -0.28
C ASP A 160 -2.83 41.13 -1.73
N LEU A 161 -2.79 39.98 -2.41
CA LEU A 161 -3.32 39.80 -3.77
C LEU A 161 -4.82 39.47 -3.83
N GLY A 162 -5.45 39.26 -2.67
CA GLY A 162 -6.88 38.98 -2.55
C GLY A 162 -7.29 37.57 -2.98
N TYR A 163 -6.38 36.57 -2.87
CA TYR A 163 -6.63 35.18 -3.19
C TYR A 163 -7.07 34.34 -1.99
N VAL A 164 -6.93 34.83 -0.78
CA VAL A 164 -7.33 34.14 0.48
C VAL A 164 -8.10 35.13 1.35
#